data_26fbc8f45e353037f41b0bc5c9d5e980
#
_entry.id   26fbc8f45e353037f41b0bc5c9d5e980
#
_cell.length_a   1.000
_cell.length_b   1.000
_cell.length_c   1.000
_cell.angle_alpha   90.00
_cell.angle_beta   90.00
_cell.angle_gamma   90.00
#
_symmetry.space_group_name_H-M   'P 1'
#
loop_
_entity.id
_entity.type
_entity.pdbx_description
1 polymer ?
#
loop_
_entity_poly.entity_id
_entity_poly.type
_entity_poly.pdbx_seq_one_letter_code
_entity_poly.pdbx_strand_id
1 'polypeptide(L)'
;DTGGWLSWYTKSDRYARTKLNADLENLRSHYLTRGYLEFRVDSTQVAISPDKQDMSVTINITEGNRFVVSSVALQGEYLGKEEEFKSLVSLKVGEAYNAEDVSRTVKAFTDYFGGFGYAFAQVEAAPEIDRVNNRVAFVLRAQPSRRVYVRRINVEGNNRTRDEVIRREFRQLESAWYDSDRIRL
;
A
#
# COMPACT_ATOMS: atom_id res chain seq x y z
N ASP A 1 -31.53 32.21 12.84
CA ASP A 1 -31.09 30.82 13.09
C ASP A 1 -31.46 29.89 11.94
N THR A 2 -30.71 29.97 10.85
CA THR A 2 -30.92 29.14 9.63
C THR A 2 -29.88 28.00 9.50
N GLY A 3 -29.19 27.66 10.61
CA GLY A 3 -28.10 26.72 10.60
C GLY A 3 -28.41 25.22 10.68
N GLY A 4 -29.63 24.83 11.05
CA GLY A 4 -29.94 23.44 11.36
C GLY A 4 -30.31 22.54 10.18
N TRP A 5 -30.93 23.06 9.15
CA TRP A 5 -31.47 22.27 8.04
C TRP A 5 -30.46 22.00 6.93
N LEU A 6 -29.63 22.97 6.66
CA LEU A 6 -28.51 22.80 5.69
C LEU A 6 -27.41 21.87 6.21
N SER A 7 -27.21 21.80 7.52
CA SER A 7 -26.20 20.92 8.12
C SER A 7 -26.57 19.44 8.04
N TRP A 8 -27.85 19.10 8.08
CA TRP A 8 -28.34 17.72 7.92
C TRP A 8 -28.19 17.26 6.46
N TYR A 9 -28.49 18.13 5.51
CA TYR A 9 -28.36 17.86 4.07
C TYR A 9 -26.90 17.62 3.66
N THR A 10 -25.98 18.45 4.15
CA THR A 10 -24.53 18.29 3.89
C THR A 10 -23.92 17.04 4.54
N LYS A 11 -24.48 16.60 5.67
CA LYS A 11 -23.99 15.40 6.36
C LYS A 11 -24.41 14.12 5.65
N SER A 12 -25.63 14.07 5.13
CA SER A 12 -26.18 12.97 4.33
C SER A 12 -25.44 12.84 2.99
N ASP A 13 -25.19 13.94 2.31
CA ASP A 13 -24.46 13.99 1.04
C ASP A 13 -23.00 13.54 1.21
N ARG A 14 -22.35 13.99 2.28
CA ARG A 14 -20.98 13.55 2.61
C ARG A 14 -20.89 12.05 2.91
N TYR A 15 -21.87 11.51 3.64
CA TYR A 15 -21.92 10.08 3.93
C TYR A 15 -22.12 9.25 2.66
N ALA A 16 -23.04 9.67 1.79
CA ALA A 16 -23.29 9.01 0.52
C ALA A 16 -22.06 9.02 -0.41
N ARG A 17 -21.35 10.14 -0.48
CA ARG A 17 -20.08 10.25 -1.26
C ARG A 17 -18.98 9.37 -0.68
N THR A 18 -18.83 9.33 0.63
CA THR A 18 -17.83 8.47 1.29
C THR A 18 -18.10 7.00 1.02
N LYS A 19 -19.38 6.58 1.10
CA LYS A 19 -19.77 5.21 0.78
C LYS A 19 -19.52 4.88 -0.69
N LEU A 20 -19.90 5.78 -1.60
CA LEU A 20 -19.64 5.59 -3.05
C LEU A 20 -18.16 5.46 -3.34
N ASN A 21 -17.29 6.28 -2.75
CA ASN A 21 -15.85 6.18 -2.93
C ASN A 21 -15.29 4.83 -2.41
N ALA A 22 -15.80 4.35 -1.26
CA ALA A 22 -15.42 3.04 -0.74
C ALA A 22 -15.86 1.91 -1.68
N ASP A 23 -17.05 1.98 -2.24
CA ASP A 23 -17.56 1.01 -3.21
C ASP A 23 -16.76 1.03 -4.52
N LEU A 24 -16.34 2.20 -4.99
CA LEU A 24 -15.46 2.34 -6.15
C LEU A 24 -14.06 1.76 -5.91
N GLU A 25 -13.50 1.95 -4.72
CA GLU A 25 -12.23 1.33 -4.34
C GLU A 25 -12.34 -0.21 -4.23
N ASN A 26 -13.45 -0.71 -3.70
CA ASN A 26 -13.73 -2.15 -3.69
C ASN A 26 -13.85 -2.73 -5.11
N LEU A 27 -14.52 -2.02 -6.01
CA LEU A 27 -14.64 -2.41 -7.41
C LEU A 27 -13.25 -2.44 -8.08
N ARG A 28 -12.46 -1.41 -7.88
CA ARG A 28 -11.08 -1.33 -8.40
C ARG A 28 -10.22 -2.48 -7.88
N SER A 29 -10.24 -2.73 -6.59
CA SER A 29 -9.52 -3.83 -5.95
C SER A 29 -9.96 -5.18 -6.51
N HIS A 30 -11.26 -5.38 -6.75
CA HIS A 30 -11.79 -6.61 -7.34
C HIS A 30 -11.14 -6.92 -8.69
N TYR A 31 -11.01 -5.92 -9.56
CA TYR A 31 -10.39 -6.11 -10.87
C TYR A 31 -8.87 -6.22 -10.80
N LEU A 32 -8.21 -5.33 -10.05
CA LEU A 32 -6.74 -5.30 -9.93
C LEU A 32 -6.15 -6.55 -9.26
N THR A 33 -6.92 -7.27 -8.47
CA THR A 33 -6.49 -8.53 -7.84
C THR A 33 -6.75 -9.76 -8.71
N ARG A 34 -7.40 -9.59 -9.86
CA ARG A 34 -7.80 -10.68 -10.78
C ARG A 34 -7.17 -10.60 -12.16
N GLY A 35 -6.13 -9.82 -12.32
CA GLY A 35 -5.36 -9.71 -13.55
C GLY A 35 -5.64 -8.49 -14.40
N TYR A 36 -6.61 -7.67 -14.06
CA TYR A 36 -7.01 -6.50 -14.86
C TYR A 36 -6.18 -5.26 -14.49
N LEU A 37 -4.90 -5.29 -14.87
CA LEU A 37 -3.90 -4.24 -14.56
C LEU A 37 -4.32 -2.85 -15.06
N GLU A 38 -4.99 -2.77 -16.21
CA GLU A 38 -5.40 -1.53 -16.86
C GLU A 38 -6.85 -1.14 -16.56
N PHE A 39 -7.47 -1.77 -15.57
CA PHE A 39 -8.80 -1.39 -15.11
C PHE A 39 -8.84 0.07 -14.67
N ARG A 40 -9.90 0.77 -15.11
CA ARG A 40 -10.15 2.14 -14.67
C ARG A 40 -11.64 2.44 -14.61
N VAL A 41 -12.01 3.38 -13.75
CA VAL A 41 -13.31 4.03 -13.72
C VAL A 41 -13.22 5.28 -14.58
N ASP A 42 -13.95 5.32 -15.67
CA ASP A 42 -13.91 6.43 -16.62
C ASP A 42 -14.76 7.61 -16.14
N SER A 43 -15.94 7.35 -15.60
CA SER A 43 -16.82 8.36 -15.03
C SER A 43 -17.81 7.78 -14.04
N THR A 44 -18.29 8.63 -13.13
CA THR A 44 -19.37 8.34 -12.20
C THR A 44 -20.43 9.43 -12.31
N GLN A 45 -21.69 9.05 -12.52
CA GLN A 45 -22.83 9.96 -12.64
C GLN A 45 -23.86 9.62 -11.55
N VAL A 46 -24.35 10.64 -10.87
CA VAL A 46 -25.40 10.52 -9.87
C VAL A 46 -26.61 11.30 -10.34
N ALA A 47 -27.77 10.64 -10.43
CA ALA A 47 -29.04 11.25 -10.72
C ALA A 47 -30.01 11.07 -9.55
N ILE A 48 -30.67 12.14 -9.14
CA ILE A 48 -31.63 12.15 -8.05
C ILE A 48 -33.02 12.38 -8.67
N SER A 49 -33.99 11.57 -8.26
CA SER A 49 -35.39 11.73 -8.72
C SER A 49 -35.99 13.10 -8.30
N PRO A 50 -36.96 13.66 -9.05
CA PRO A 50 -37.55 14.96 -8.73
C PRO A 50 -38.17 15.02 -7.33
N ASP A 51 -38.67 13.91 -6.83
CA ASP A 51 -39.26 13.76 -5.49
C ASP A 51 -38.21 13.52 -4.39
N LYS A 52 -36.89 13.40 -4.79
CA LYS A 52 -35.76 13.14 -3.91
C LYS A 52 -35.85 11.85 -3.10
N GLN A 53 -36.64 10.88 -3.55
CA GLN A 53 -36.80 9.59 -2.88
C GLN A 53 -35.86 8.53 -3.45
N ASP A 54 -35.52 8.63 -4.73
CA ASP A 54 -34.62 7.70 -5.42
C ASP A 54 -33.34 8.36 -5.91
N MET A 55 -32.24 7.63 -5.81
CA MET A 55 -30.95 8.02 -6.34
C MET A 55 -30.42 6.88 -7.23
N SER A 56 -30.04 7.20 -8.46
CA SER A 56 -29.33 6.27 -9.34
C SER A 56 -27.87 6.68 -9.53
N VAL A 57 -26.99 5.70 -9.50
CA VAL A 57 -25.56 5.89 -9.73
C VAL A 57 -25.16 5.08 -10.97
N THR A 58 -24.59 5.76 -11.96
CA THR A 58 -24.05 5.14 -13.16
C THR A 58 -22.53 5.21 -13.14
N ILE A 59 -21.87 4.07 -13.19
CA ILE A 59 -20.41 3.95 -13.20
C ILE A 59 -20.00 3.42 -14.56
N ASN A 60 -19.22 4.22 -15.31
CA ASN A 60 -18.64 3.80 -16.58
C ASN A 60 -17.21 3.31 -16.32
N ILE A 61 -16.94 2.10 -16.74
CA ILE A 61 -15.65 1.44 -16.52
C ILE A 61 -15.03 0.99 -17.85
N THR A 62 -13.71 0.89 -17.84
CA THR A 62 -12.94 0.15 -18.84
C THR A 62 -12.21 -0.97 -18.12
N GLU A 63 -12.56 -2.22 -18.42
CA GLU A 63 -11.94 -3.40 -17.77
C GLU A 63 -10.51 -3.61 -18.23
N GLY A 64 -10.25 -3.43 -19.53
CA GLY A 64 -9.00 -3.83 -20.16
C GLY A 64 -8.89 -5.35 -20.31
N ASN A 65 -7.68 -5.81 -20.63
CA ASN A 65 -7.38 -7.23 -20.74
C ASN A 65 -6.88 -7.80 -19.40
N ARG A 66 -7.01 -9.10 -19.27
CA ARG A 66 -6.41 -9.83 -18.15
C ARG A 66 -4.95 -10.15 -18.45
N PHE A 67 -4.05 -9.71 -17.57
CA PHE A 67 -2.61 -9.91 -17.71
C PHE A 67 -2.11 -11.06 -16.81
N VAL A 68 -1.08 -11.75 -17.31
CA VAL A 68 -0.36 -12.80 -16.58
C VAL A 68 1.07 -12.32 -16.32
N VAL A 69 1.60 -12.59 -15.13
CA VAL A 69 2.98 -12.25 -14.77
C VAL A 69 3.94 -13.13 -15.59
N SER A 70 4.79 -12.50 -16.39
CA SER A 70 5.77 -13.21 -17.23
C SER A 70 7.12 -13.39 -16.56
N SER A 71 7.55 -12.40 -15.79
CA SER A 71 8.82 -12.45 -15.04
C SER A 71 8.85 -11.43 -13.92
N VAL A 72 9.74 -11.67 -12.96
CA VAL A 72 10.07 -10.73 -11.88
C VAL A 72 11.59 -10.64 -11.81
N ALA A 73 12.13 -9.43 -11.98
CA ALA A 73 13.55 -9.15 -11.94
C ALA A 73 13.89 -8.14 -10.84
N LEU A 74 15.07 -8.27 -10.25
CA LEU A 74 15.61 -7.33 -9.28
C LEU A 74 16.59 -6.39 -9.98
N GLN A 75 16.49 -5.09 -9.71
CA GLN A 75 17.40 -4.07 -10.19
C GLN A 75 17.77 -3.08 -9.07
N GLY A 76 18.97 -2.55 -9.08
CA GLY A 76 19.45 -1.62 -8.07
C GLY A 76 20.31 -2.30 -7.03
N GLU A 77 20.35 -1.76 -5.82
CA GLU A 77 21.26 -2.20 -4.77
C GLU A 77 20.53 -3.05 -3.72
N TYR A 78 20.87 -4.32 -3.65
CA TYR A 78 20.30 -5.28 -2.71
C TYR A 78 21.28 -5.76 -1.63
N LEU A 79 22.40 -5.06 -1.45
CA LEU A 79 23.41 -5.33 -0.41
C LEU A 79 24.03 -6.75 -0.50
N GLY A 80 24.09 -7.33 -1.70
CA GLY A 80 24.55 -8.71 -1.90
C GLY A 80 23.59 -9.78 -1.36
N LYS A 81 22.32 -9.44 -1.16
CA LYS A 81 21.29 -10.32 -0.58
C LYS A 81 20.15 -10.64 -1.55
N GLU A 82 20.46 -10.67 -2.84
CA GLU A 82 19.47 -10.87 -3.90
C GLU A 82 18.65 -12.14 -3.72
N GLU A 83 19.26 -13.23 -3.26
CA GLU A 83 18.55 -14.51 -3.07
C GLU A 83 17.54 -14.44 -1.91
N GLU A 84 17.91 -13.77 -0.81
CA GLU A 84 16.97 -13.54 0.29
C GLU A 84 15.79 -12.67 -0.16
N PHE A 85 16.05 -11.61 -0.92
CA PHE A 85 14.98 -10.77 -1.48
C PHE A 85 14.09 -11.53 -2.46
N LYS A 86 14.65 -12.37 -3.32
CA LYS A 86 13.86 -13.22 -4.21
C LYS A 86 12.89 -14.14 -3.45
N SER A 87 13.30 -14.65 -2.30
CA SER A 87 12.45 -15.48 -1.45
C SER A 87 11.24 -14.73 -0.87
N LEU A 88 11.30 -13.39 -0.81
CA LEU A 88 10.22 -12.52 -0.31
C LEU A 88 9.21 -12.12 -1.40
N VAL A 89 9.46 -12.47 -2.65
CA VAL A 89 8.57 -12.13 -3.76
C VAL A 89 7.28 -12.93 -3.67
N SER A 90 6.14 -12.22 -3.55
CA SER A 90 4.81 -12.84 -3.53
C SER A 90 4.22 -13.05 -4.92
N LEU A 91 4.75 -12.35 -5.93
CA LEU A 91 4.34 -12.50 -7.32
C LEU A 91 4.74 -13.87 -7.86
N LYS A 92 3.82 -14.51 -8.55
CA LYS A 92 4.04 -15.83 -9.15
C LYS A 92 4.03 -15.75 -10.67
N VAL A 93 5.13 -16.11 -11.28
CA VAL A 93 5.26 -16.18 -12.73
C VAL A 93 4.29 -17.24 -13.28
N GLY A 94 3.56 -16.88 -14.33
CA GLY A 94 2.53 -17.74 -14.94
C GLY A 94 1.13 -17.57 -14.34
N GLU A 95 0.98 -16.89 -13.21
CA GLU A 95 -0.32 -16.59 -12.62
C GLU A 95 -0.82 -15.19 -13.04
N ALA A 96 -2.11 -14.94 -12.84
CA ALA A 96 -2.71 -13.65 -13.11
C ALA A 96 -2.08 -12.55 -12.25
N TYR A 97 -1.89 -11.37 -12.84
CA TYR A 97 -1.50 -10.19 -12.09
C TYR A 97 -2.42 -9.96 -10.88
N ASN A 98 -1.81 -9.64 -9.75
CA ASN A 98 -2.52 -9.30 -8.54
C ASN A 98 -1.82 -8.11 -7.85
N ALA A 99 -2.52 -6.99 -7.75
CA ALA A 99 -1.99 -5.76 -7.16
C ALA A 99 -1.60 -5.92 -5.67
N GLU A 100 -2.30 -6.79 -4.94
CA GLU A 100 -1.96 -7.06 -3.54
C GLU A 100 -0.62 -7.80 -3.41
N ASP A 101 -0.31 -8.70 -4.33
CA ASP A 101 0.98 -9.42 -4.32
C ASP A 101 2.14 -8.46 -4.63
N VAL A 102 1.93 -7.48 -5.52
CA VAL A 102 2.90 -6.41 -5.77
C VAL A 102 3.13 -5.60 -4.50
N SER A 103 2.06 -5.12 -3.87
CA SER A 103 2.15 -4.32 -2.64
C SER A 103 2.79 -5.10 -1.50
N ARG A 104 2.45 -6.36 -1.35
CA ARG A 104 3.03 -7.27 -0.34
C ARG A 104 4.53 -7.46 -0.57
N THR A 105 4.94 -7.63 -1.82
CA THR A 105 6.37 -7.76 -2.18
C THR A 105 7.14 -6.50 -1.86
N VAL A 106 6.65 -5.33 -2.29
CA VAL A 106 7.30 -4.03 -2.00
C VAL A 106 7.41 -3.80 -0.50
N LYS A 107 6.35 -4.10 0.24
CA LYS A 107 6.36 -3.97 1.71
C LYS A 107 7.37 -4.92 2.35
N ALA A 108 7.41 -6.19 1.95
CA ALA A 108 8.35 -7.17 2.48
C ALA A 108 9.81 -6.76 2.21
N PHE A 109 10.10 -6.22 1.03
CA PHE A 109 11.43 -5.70 0.69
C PHE A 109 11.82 -4.50 1.56
N THR A 110 10.91 -3.56 1.72
CA THR A 110 11.13 -2.36 2.56
C THR A 110 11.34 -2.74 4.03
N ASP A 111 10.52 -3.65 4.55
CA ASP A 111 10.65 -4.16 5.92
C ASP A 111 11.99 -4.89 6.11
N TYR A 112 12.42 -5.69 5.14
CA TYR A 112 13.69 -6.41 5.20
C TYR A 112 14.90 -5.47 5.20
N PHE A 113 14.89 -4.42 4.35
CA PHE A 113 15.89 -3.36 4.41
C PHE A 113 15.91 -2.66 5.78
N GLY A 114 14.73 -2.41 6.34
CA GLY A 114 14.59 -1.80 7.67
C GLY A 114 15.23 -2.62 8.78
N GLY A 115 15.21 -3.95 8.69
CA GLY A 115 15.89 -4.87 9.62
C GLY A 115 17.42 -4.73 9.62
N PHE A 116 18.00 -4.18 8.54
CA PHE A 116 19.45 -3.87 8.43
C PHE A 116 19.81 -2.41 8.71
N GLY A 117 18.86 -1.61 9.18
CA GLY A 117 19.08 -0.20 9.48
C GLY A 117 18.78 0.77 8.34
N TYR A 118 18.29 0.31 7.20
CA TYR A 118 17.93 1.15 6.07
C TYR A 118 16.45 1.58 6.16
N ALA A 119 16.14 2.44 7.14
CA ALA A 119 14.79 2.89 7.46
C ALA A 119 14.09 3.66 6.32
N PHE A 120 14.86 4.26 5.42
CA PHE A 120 14.36 5.06 4.30
C PHE A 120 14.62 4.40 2.93
N ALA A 121 14.75 3.07 2.92
CA ALA A 121 14.88 2.34 1.68
C ALA A 121 13.65 2.54 0.79
N GLN A 122 13.90 2.82 -0.48
CA GLN A 122 12.86 2.95 -1.50
C GLN A 122 12.87 1.72 -2.39
N VAL A 123 11.71 1.13 -2.57
CA VAL A 123 11.49 -0.01 -3.46
C VAL A 123 10.33 0.30 -4.38
N GLU A 124 10.58 0.21 -5.68
CA GLU A 124 9.60 0.44 -6.72
C GLU A 124 9.38 -0.83 -7.54
N ALA A 125 8.14 -1.19 -7.77
CA ALA A 125 7.77 -2.25 -8.70
C ALA A 125 7.37 -1.62 -10.05
N ALA A 126 8.24 -1.67 -11.04
CA ALA A 126 8.01 -1.12 -12.36
C ALA A 126 7.43 -2.19 -13.29
N PRO A 127 6.20 -2.02 -13.81
CA PRO A 127 5.60 -2.95 -14.75
C PRO A 127 6.12 -2.69 -16.18
N GLU A 128 6.48 -3.75 -16.88
CA GLU A 128 6.71 -3.77 -18.32
C GLU A 128 5.57 -4.55 -18.98
N ILE A 129 4.69 -3.83 -19.69
CA ILE A 129 3.42 -4.36 -20.18
C ILE A 129 3.56 -4.77 -21.65
N ASP A 130 3.31 -6.05 -21.92
CA ASP A 130 3.15 -6.59 -23.27
C ASP A 130 1.65 -6.78 -23.55
N ARG A 131 1.06 -5.81 -24.24
CA ARG A 131 -0.38 -5.82 -24.60
C ARG A 131 -0.72 -6.78 -25.72
N VAL A 132 0.26 -7.19 -26.49
CA VAL A 132 0.03 -8.15 -27.59
C VAL A 132 -0.23 -9.54 -27.03
N ASN A 133 0.59 -9.95 -26.05
CA ASN A 133 0.50 -11.27 -25.43
C ASN A 133 -0.23 -11.26 -24.08
N ASN A 134 -0.74 -10.09 -23.63
CA ASN A 134 -1.39 -9.90 -22.33
C ASN A 134 -0.50 -10.38 -21.16
N ARG A 135 0.76 -9.97 -21.19
CA ARG A 135 1.75 -10.30 -20.16
C ARG A 135 2.34 -9.07 -19.54
N VAL A 136 2.75 -9.20 -18.29
CA VAL A 136 3.43 -8.13 -17.55
C VAL A 136 4.66 -8.69 -16.85
N ALA A 137 5.80 -8.04 -17.08
CA ALA A 137 7.03 -8.29 -16.34
C ALA A 137 7.20 -7.20 -15.27
N PHE A 138 7.65 -7.57 -14.08
CA PHE A 138 7.95 -6.62 -13.02
C PHE A 138 9.45 -6.51 -12.81
N VAL A 139 9.92 -5.27 -12.71
CA VAL A 139 11.28 -4.96 -12.27
C VAL A 139 11.18 -4.29 -10.90
N LEU A 140 11.74 -4.94 -9.90
CA LEU A 140 11.78 -4.44 -8.52
C LEU A 140 13.08 -3.65 -8.34
N ARG A 141 12.96 -2.32 -8.33
CA ARG A 141 14.09 -1.40 -8.19
C ARG A 141 14.26 -1.01 -6.74
N ALA A 142 15.45 -1.23 -6.20
CA ALA A 142 15.75 -0.90 -4.82
C ALA A 142 16.85 0.18 -4.71
N GLN A 143 16.59 1.13 -3.81
CA GLN A 143 17.53 2.16 -3.38
C GLN A 143 17.52 2.20 -1.84
N PRO A 144 18.46 1.51 -1.17
CA PRO A 144 18.45 1.41 0.29
C PRO A 144 18.73 2.72 1.02
N SER A 145 19.37 3.73 0.32
CA SER A 145 19.76 4.98 0.94
C SER A 145 20.83 4.78 2.02
N ARG A 146 20.84 5.59 3.08
CA ARG A 146 21.83 5.51 4.16
C ARG A 146 21.27 4.72 5.34
N ARG A 147 22.15 3.99 6.03
CA ARG A 147 21.83 3.33 7.29
C ARG A 147 21.54 4.36 8.37
N VAL A 148 20.51 4.13 9.16
CA VAL A 148 20.07 4.99 10.26
C VAL A 148 20.42 4.36 11.59
N TYR A 149 20.88 5.17 12.53
CA TYR A 149 21.19 4.75 13.90
C TYR A 149 20.25 5.44 14.87
N VAL A 150 19.78 4.72 15.88
CA VAL A 150 18.98 5.29 16.96
C VAL A 150 19.89 6.09 17.86
N ARG A 151 19.78 7.40 17.83
CA ARG A 151 20.61 8.28 18.65
C ARG A 151 20.18 8.28 20.11
N ARG A 152 18.87 8.32 20.35
CA ARG A 152 18.29 8.41 21.68
C ARG A 152 16.88 7.89 21.73
N ILE A 153 16.50 7.26 22.83
CA ILE A 153 15.15 6.82 23.14
C ILE A 153 14.65 7.69 24.30
N ASN A 154 13.60 8.50 24.07
CA ASN A 154 12.94 9.27 25.12
C ASN A 154 11.73 8.49 25.61
N VAL A 155 11.60 8.36 26.92
CA VAL A 155 10.45 7.74 27.59
C VAL A 155 9.67 8.85 28.28
N GLU A 156 8.39 8.98 27.97
CA GLU A 156 7.50 10.03 28.50
C GLU A 156 6.21 9.39 29.06
N GLY A 157 5.58 10.06 30.03
CA GLY A 157 4.32 9.59 30.62
C GLY A 157 4.47 8.54 31.71
N ASN A 158 5.67 8.19 32.13
CA ASN A 158 5.98 7.17 33.13
C ASN A 158 5.89 7.71 34.56
N ASN A 159 4.70 8.08 35.02
CA ASN A 159 4.50 8.68 36.36
C ASN A 159 4.75 7.74 37.53
N ARG A 160 4.70 6.41 37.33
CA ARG A 160 4.83 5.39 38.38
C ARG A 160 6.02 4.44 38.19
N THR A 161 6.50 4.29 36.97
CA THR A 161 7.58 3.37 36.64
C THR A 161 8.86 4.14 36.35
N ARG A 162 9.99 3.71 36.94
CA ARG A 162 11.28 4.35 36.67
C ARG A 162 11.69 4.12 35.22
N ASP A 163 12.32 5.12 34.63
CA ASP A 163 12.79 5.10 33.23
C ASP A 163 13.69 3.87 32.94
N GLU A 164 14.57 3.52 33.86
CA GLU A 164 15.47 2.36 33.74
C GLU A 164 14.73 1.02 33.59
N VAL A 165 13.57 0.87 34.23
CA VAL A 165 12.76 -0.35 34.17
C VAL A 165 12.13 -0.46 32.79
N ILE A 166 11.61 0.66 32.26
CA ILE A 166 10.99 0.70 30.95
C ILE A 166 12.04 0.48 29.85
N ARG A 167 13.23 1.09 29.97
CA ARG A 167 14.33 0.93 29.02
C ARG A 167 14.82 -0.50 28.87
N ARG A 168 14.72 -1.33 29.91
CA ARG A 168 15.08 -2.77 29.86
C ARG A 168 14.18 -3.59 28.95
N GLU A 169 12.95 -3.14 28.75
CA GLU A 169 11.98 -3.82 27.89
C GLU A 169 12.14 -3.48 26.40
N PHE A 170 12.93 -2.44 26.07
CA PHE A 170 13.20 -2.09 24.69
C PHE A 170 14.22 -3.04 24.06
N ARG A 171 13.83 -3.64 22.94
CA ARG A 171 14.74 -4.48 22.14
C ARG A 171 15.71 -3.63 21.32
N GLN A 172 15.25 -2.44 20.89
CA GLN A 172 16.06 -1.47 20.17
C GLN A 172 17.00 -0.76 21.17
N LEU A 173 18.30 -0.75 20.86
CA LEU A 173 19.31 -0.08 21.70
C LEU A 173 19.67 1.29 21.13
N GLU A 174 20.00 2.24 22.02
CA GLU A 174 20.64 3.50 21.62
C GLU A 174 22.02 3.22 21.00
N SER A 175 22.43 4.05 20.05
CA SER A 175 23.66 3.90 19.26
C SER A 175 23.73 2.65 18.38
N ALA A 176 22.73 1.78 18.39
CA ALA A 176 22.60 0.70 17.44
C ALA A 176 21.90 1.19 16.16
N TRP A 177 22.09 0.48 15.07
CA TRP A 177 21.32 0.77 13.87
C TRP A 177 19.82 0.57 14.10
N TYR A 178 19.03 1.34 13.39
CA TYR A 178 17.58 1.20 13.38
C TYR A 178 17.19 -0.22 12.92
N ASP A 179 16.27 -0.83 13.64
CA ASP A 179 15.73 -2.14 13.29
C ASP A 179 14.20 -2.08 13.43
N SER A 180 13.51 -2.16 12.31
CA SER A 180 12.05 -2.06 12.26
C SER A 180 11.36 -3.15 13.05
N ASP A 181 11.93 -4.36 13.10
CA ASP A 181 11.34 -5.51 13.78
C ASP A 181 11.49 -5.43 15.30
N ARG A 182 12.51 -4.72 15.78
CA ARG A 182 12.72 -4.47 17.21
C ARG A 182 11.86 -3.35 17.78
N ILE A 183 11.34 -2.47 16.91
CA ILE A 183 10.49 -1.33 17.29
C ILE A 183 9.01 -1.69 17.24
N ARG A 184 8.61 -2.67 16.45
CA ARG A 184 7.23 -3.18 16.46
C ARG A 184 6.97 -3.96 17.74
N LEU A 185 6.12 -3.38 18.60
CA LEU A 185 5.56 -3.99 19.79
C LEU A 185 4.37 -4.88 19.43
#